data_926af70357d8627a142245eedce5a700
#
_entry.id   926af70357d8627a142245eedce5a700
#
_cell.length_a   1.000
_cell.length_b   1.000
_cell.length_c   1.000
_cell.angle_alpha   90.00
_cell.angle_beta   90.00
_cell.angle_gamma   90.00
#
_symmetry.space_group_name_H-M   'P 1'
#
loop_
_entity.id
_entity.type
_entity.pdbx_description
1 polymer ?
#
loop_
_entity_poly.entity_id
_entity_poly.type
_entity_poly.pdbx_seq_one_letter_code
_entity_poly.pdbx_strand_id
1 'polypeptide(L)'
;MSNILLVEDDPDIRYLVSYKLVRAGFAVREAADGPAALEQARHTPPDLVILDVRMPRMSGLEVCRELRAAPGTARVPIIMLTARARSQDLEQAYAAGATDYVVKPFSPRELLNRVETMLARVAG
;
A
#
# COMPACT_ATOMS: atom_id res chain seq x y z
N MET A 1 -6.08 17.11 -2.63
CA MET A 1 -5.89 15.80 -3.30
C MET A 1 -5.32 14.80 -2.31
N SER A 2 -5.74 13.56 -2.45
CA SER A 2 -5.26 12.53 -1.54
C SER A 2 -3.83 12.12 -1.86
N ASN A 3 -3.08 11.83 -0.81
CA ASN A 3 -1.66 11.51 -0.87
C ASN A 3 -1.49 10.00 -0.65
N ILE A 4 -0.94 9.32 -1.64
CA ILE A 4 -0.76 7.87 -1.60
C ILE A 4 0.74 7.55 -1.55
N LEU A 5 1.12 6.66 -0.64
CA LEU A 5 2.47 6.11 -0.59
C LEU A 5 2.45 4.74 -1.26
N LEU A 6 3.18 4.62 -2.36
CA LEU A 6 3.29 3.37 -3.11
C LEU A 6 4.63 2.72 -2.80
N VAL A 7 4.57 1.52 -2.22
CA VAL A 7 5.75 0.77 -1.80
C VAL A 7 5.83 -0.50 -2.64
N GLU A 8 6.76 -0.51 -3.59
CA GLU A 8 6.93 -1.59 -4.55
C GLU A 8 8.38 -1.62 -5.01
N ASP A 9 9.04 -2.77 -4.91
CA ASP A 9 10.44 -2.89 -5.32
C ASP A 9 10.62 -3.07 -6.83
N ASP A 10 9.63 -3.62 -7.53
CA ASP A 10 9.68 -3.77 -8.98
C ASP A 10 9.45 -2.39 -9.65
N PRO A 11 10.46 -1.85 -10.34
CA PRO A 11 10.32 -0.50 -10.92
C PRO A 11 9.27 -0.41 -12.03
N ASP A 12 9.01 -1.49 -12.75
CA ASP A 12 8.02 -1.47 -13.83
C ASP A 12 6.61 -1.42 -13.26
N ILE A 13 6.34 -2.21 -12.23
CA ILE A 13 5.04 -2.19 -11.55
C ILE A 13 4.84 -0.85 -10.87
N ARG A 14 5.86 -0.36 -10.18
CA ARG A 14 5.82 0.93 -9.49
C ARG A 14 5.51 2.07 -10.47
N TYR A 15 6.17 2.08 -11.62
CA TYR A 15 5.92 3.10 -12.64
C TYR A 15 4.49 3.04 -13.16
N LEU A 16 4.02 1.85 -13.51
CA LEU A 16 2.67 1.67 -14.07
C LEU A 16 1.59 2.11 -13.09
N VAL A 17 1.69 1.66 -11.83
CA VAL A 17 0.71 1.99 -10.80
C VAL A 17 0.74 3.49 -10.50
N SER A 18 1.92 4.05 -10.32
CA SER A 18 2.09 5.48 -10.06
C SER A 18 1.47 6.32 -11.18
N TYR A 19 1.74 5.96 -12.42
CA TYR A 19 1.19 6.66 -13.58
C TYR A 19 -0.35 6.69 -13.56
N LYS A 20 -0.96 5.53 -13.30
CA LYS A 20 -2.42 5.44 -13.26
C LYS A 20 -3.02 6.26 -12.12
N LEU A 21 -2.39 6.24 -10.98
CA LEU A 21 -2.89 7.00 -9.81
C LEU A 21 -2.75 8.50 -10.03
N VAL A 22 -1.64 8.95 -10.56
CA VAL A 22 -1.42 10.36 -10.85
C VAL A 22 -2.44 10.86 -11.88
N ARG A 23 -2.70 10.06 -12.91
CA ARG A 23 -3.71 10.40 -13.92
C ARG A 23 -5.12 10.47 -13.35
N ALA A 24 -5.37 9.75 -12.26
CA ALA A 24 -6.67 9.78 -11.59
C ALA A 24 -6.79 10.96 -10.59
N GLY A 25 -5.76 11.77 -10.45
CA GLY A 25 -5.80 12.97 -9.62
C GLY A 25 -5.17 12.82 -8.24
N PHE A 26 -4.49 11.72 -7.97
CA PHE A 26 -3.83 11.51 -6.68
C PHE A 26 -2.39 12.03 -6.68
N ALA A 27 -1.93 12.47 -5.51
CA ALA A 27 -0.53 12.76 -5.29
C ALA A 27 0.14 11.46 -4.85
N VAL A 28 1.22 11.05 -5.54
CA VAL A 28 1.87 9.76 -5.26
C VAL A 28 3.31 9.96 -4.88
N ARG A 29 3.70 9.37 -3.76
CA ARG A 29 5.09 9.23 -3.36
C ARG A 29 5.46 7.77 -3.48
N GLU A 30 6.71 7.48 -3.84
CA GLU A 30 7.16 6.12 -4.08
C GLU A 30 8.28 5.75 -3.13
N ALA A 31 8.28 4.49 -2.72
CA ALA A 31 9.38 3.89 -1.96
C ALA A 31 9.68 2.52 -2.56
N ALA A 32 10.95 2.19 -2.68
CA ALA A 32 11.38 0.93 -3.28
C ALA A 32 11.63 -0.17 -2.25
N ASP A 33 11.61 0.16 -0.96
CA ASP A 33 11.83 -0.82 0.11
C ASP A 33 11.12 -0.39 1.41
N GLY A 34 11.11 -1.29 2.38
CA GLY A 34 10.43 -1.08 3.65
C GLY A 34 10.98 0.06 4.48
N PRO A 35 12.29 0.12 4.71
CA PRO A 35 12.87 1.22 5.51
C PRO A 35 12.56 2.60 4.93
N ALA A 36 12.66 2.76 3.60
CA ALA A 36 12.34 4.02 2.94
C ALA A 36 10.85 4.37 3.12
N ALA A 37 9.99 3.37 3.02
CA ALA A 37 8.56 3.56 3.21
C ALA A 37 8.23 4.05 4.61
N LEU A 38 8.82 3.43 5.63
CA LEU A 38 8.59 3.80 7.02
C LEU A 38 9.09 5.22 7.31
N GLU A 39 10.24 5.58 6.78
CA GLU A 39 10.77 6.92 6.96
C GLU A 39 9.84 7.96 6.35
N GLN A 40 9.41 7.76 5.12
CA GLN A 40 8.48 8.68 4.45
C GLN A 40 7.15 8.79 5.18
N ALA A 41 6.59 7.65 5.60
CA ALA A 41 5.29 7.63 6.27
C ALA A 41 5.33 8.32 7.63
N ARG A 42 6.43 8.18 8.36
CA ARG A 42 6.59 8.84 9.66
C ARG A 42 6.77 10.35 9.51
N HIS A 43 7.51 10.77 8.50
CA HIS A 43 7.75 12.18 8.25
C HIS A 43 6.48 12.90 7.78
N THR A 44 5.77 12.29 6.83
CA THR A 44 4.52 12.85 6.31
C THR A 44 3.53 11.68 6.12
N PRO A 45 2.63 11.47 7.09
CA PRO A 45 1.67 10.36 6.98
C PRO A 45 0.83 10.47 5.71
N PRO A 46 0.72 9.38 4.93
CA PRO A 46 -0.13 9.38 3.74
C PRO A 46 -1.59 9.14 4.08
N ASP A 47 -2.46 9.38 3.10
CA ASP A 47 -3.89 9.06 3.26
C ASP A 47 -4.16 7.59 3.00
N LEU A 48 -3.28 6.92 2.26
CA LEU A 48 -3.40 5.50 1.93
C LEU A 48 -2.02 4.97 1.55
N VAL A 49 -1.76 3.70 1.89
CA VAL A 49 -0.52 3.00 1.52
C VAL A 49 -0.87 1.82 0.62
N ILE A 50 -0.16 1.69 -0.49
CA ILE A 50 -0.18 0.48 -1.32
C ILE A 50 1.15 -0.20 -1.09
N LEU A 51 1.13 -1.46 -0.68
CA LEU A 51 2.30 -2.10 -0.10
C LEU A 51 2.48 -3.52 -0.63
N ASP A 52 3.58 -3.76 -1.33
CA ASP A 52 3.93 -5.10 -1.81
C ASP A 52 4.35 -5.96 -0.61
N VAL A 53 3.86 -7.20 -0.57
CA VAL A 53 4.21 -8.14 0.51
C VAL A 53 5.65 -8.58 0.40
N ARG A 54 6.14 -8.86 -0.81
CA ARG A 54 7.49 -9.39 -1.01
C ARG A 54 8.47 -8.31 -1.47
N MET A 55 9.34 -7.93 -0.55
CA MET A 55 10.39 -6.97 -0.83
C MET A 55 11.67 -7.41 -0.13
N PRO A 56 12.85 -7.02 -0.67
CA PRO A 56 14.10 -7.31 0.01
C PRO A 56 14.22 -6.52 1.33
N ARG A 57 15.02 -7.00 2.25
CA ARG A 57 15.33 -6.40 3.55
C ARG A 57 14.19 -6.48 4.55
N MET A 58 13.01 -5.99 4.19
CA MET A 58 11.87 -5.93 5.09
C MET A 58 10.62 -6.26 4.29
N SER A 59 9.85 -7.26 4.73
CA SER A 59 8.63 -7.64 4.03
C SER A 59 7.53 -6.61 4.22
N GLY A 60 6.54 -6.63 3.32
CA GLY A 60 5.37 -5.77 3.48
C GLY A 60 4.61 -6.04 4.76
N LEU A 61 4.60 -7.29 5.23
CA LEU A 61 3.96 -7.62 6.49
C LEU A 61 4.61 -6.89 7.66
N GLU A 62 5.94 -6.84 7.68
CA GLU A 62 6.68 -6.13 8.72
C GLU A 62 6.43 -4.62 8.65
N VAL A 63 6.43 -4.05 7.44
CA VAL A 63 6.13 -2.64 7.24
C VAL A 63 4.74 -2.31 7.76
N CYS A 64 3.77 -3.15 7.45
CA CYS A 64 2.38 -2.97 7.89
C CYS A 64 2.28 -2.96 9.42
N ARG A 65 2.93 -3.90 10.08
CA ARG A 65 2.95 -3.96 11.56
C ARG A 65 3.56 -2.69 12.16
N GLU A 66 4.65 -2.23 11.57
CA GLU A 66 5.32 -1.01 12.04
C GLU A 66 4.44 0.23 11.86
N LEU A 67 3.73 0.32 10.74
CA LEU A 67 2.79 1.43 10.50
C LEU A 67 1.67 1.41 11.53
N ARG A 68 1.13 0.24 11.82
CA ARG A 68 0.05 0.09 12.80
C ARG A 68 0.49 0.40 14.23
N ALA A 69 1.76 0.19 14.54
CA ALA A 69 2.30 0.45 15.87
C ALA A 69 2.59 1.94 16.13
N ALA A 70 2.73 2.73 15.08
CA ALA A 70 3.06 4.16 15.21
C ALA A 70 1.76 4.99 15.24
N PRO A 71 1.61 5.93 16.20
CA PRO A 71 0.37 6.71 16.33
C PRO A 71 -0.04 7.48 15.09
N GLY A 72 0.92 8.03 14.36
CA GLY A 72 0.65 8.85 13.17
C GLY A 72 0.14 8.06 11.98
N THR A 73 0.33 6.74 11.95
CA THR A 73 -0.04 5.88 10.82
C THR A 73 -0.93 4.72 11.23
N ALA A 74 -1.33 4.67 12.50
CA ALA A 74 -2.06 3.52 13.05
C ALA A 74 -3.37 3.23 12.34
N ARG A 75 -4.00 4.22 11.73
CA ARG A 75 -5.31 4.08 11.09
C ARG A 75 -5.31 4.32 9.60
N VAL A 76 -4.15 4.54 8.99
CA VAL A 76 -4.05 4.76 7.55
C VAL A 76 -4.48 3.48 6.81
N PRO A 77 -5.37 3.58 5.82
CA PRO A 77 -5.74 2.40 5.03
C PRO A 77 -4.53 1.82 4.31
N ILE A 78 -4.39 0.50 4.34
CA ILE A 78 -3.28 -0.21 3.70
C ILE A 78 -3.84 -1.28 2.78
N ILE A 79 -3.50 -1.18 1.49
CA ILE A 79 -3.82 -2.20 0.50
C ILE A 79 -2.55 -2.99 0.21
N MET A 80 -2.59 -4.29 0.49
CA MET A 80 -1.46 -5.17 0.20
C MET A 80 -1.52 -5.68 -1.23
N LEU A 81 -0.37 -5.71 -1.90
CA LEU A 81 -0.22 -6.38 -3.20
C LEU A 81 0.45 -7.72 -2.93
N THR A 82 -0.19 -8.81 -3.33
CA THR A 82 0.33 -10.14 -3.05
C THR A 82 0.25 -11.04 -4.27
N ALA A 83 1.27 -11.86 -4.49
CA ALA A 83 1.28 -12.87 -5.53
C ALA A 83 0.55 -14.14 -5.09
N ARG A 84 0.20 -14.25 -3.81
CA ARG A 84 -0.42 -15.44 -3.23
C ARG A 84 -1.77 -15.11 -2.62
N ALA A 85 -2.78 -15.91 -3.01
CA ALA A 85 -4.15 -15.74 -2.55
C ALA A 85 -4.63 -16.89 -1.66
N ARG A 86 -3.70 -17.70 -1.11
CA ARG A 86 -4.09 -18.79 -0.20
C ARG A 86 -4.61 -18.20 1.10
N SER A 87 -5.55 -18.93 1.73
CA SER A 87 -6.20 -18.48 2.96
C SER A 87 -5.20 -18.03 4.03
N GLN A 88 -4.13 -18.80 4.25
CA GLN A 88 -3.14 -18.46 5.28
C GLN A 88 -2.37 -17.19 4.94
N ASP A 89 -2.12 -16.92 3.65
CA ASP A 89 -1.42 -15.69 3.25
C ASP A 89 -2.31 -14.47 3.50
N LEU A 90 -3.59 -14.59 3.21
CA LEU A 90 -4.57 -13.53 3.45
C LEU A 90 -4.77 -13.29 4.96
N GLU A 91 -4.82 -14.35 5.74
CA GLU A 91 -4.92 -14.26 7.20
C GLU A 91 -3.72 -13.51 7.78
N GLN A 92 -2.51 -13.80 7.29
CA GLN A 92 -1.31 -13.11 7.73
C GLN A 92 -1.35 -11.62 7.39
N ALA A 93 -1.83 -11.28 6.19
CA ALA A 93 -1.94 -9.88 5.77
C ALA A 93 -2.89 -9.11 6.68
N TYR A 94 -4.07 -9.66 6.93
CA TYR A 94 -5.04 -9.02 7.82
C TYR A 94 -4.58 -8.99 9.28
N ALA A 95 -3.92 -10.04 9.73
CA ALA A 95 -3.35 -10.08 11.09
C ALA A 95 -2.26 -9.03 11.27
N ALA A 96 -1.52 -8.71 10.20
CA ALA A 96 -0.52 -7.64 10.24
C ALA A 96 -1.15 -6.25 10.24
N GLY A 97 -2.43 -6.14 9.88
CA GLY A 97 -3.16 -4.87 9.90
C GLY A 97 -3.57 -4.35 8.54
N ALA A 98 -3.49 -5.17 7.47
CA ALA A 98 -3.94 -4.76 6.14
C ALA A 98 -5.43 -4.46 6.15
N THR A 99 -5.83 -3.43 5.40
CA THR A 99 -7.24 -3.08 5.24
C THR A 99 -7.87 -3.87 4.11
N ASP A 100 -7.10 -4.11 3.05
CA ASP A 100 -7.53 -4.86 1.87
C ASP A 100 -6.31 -5.46 1.19
N TYR A 101 -6.54 -6.30 0.18
CA TYR A 101 -5.46 -6.87 -0.62
C TYR A 101 -5.87 -6.95 -2.08
N VAL A 102 -4.89 -6.97 -2.96
CA VAL A 102 -5.08 -7.18 -4.40
C VAL A 102 -4.06 -8.20 -4.85
N VAL A 103 -4.51 -9.21 -5.58
CA VAL A 103 -3.67 -10.34 -6.00
C VAL A 103 -3.00 -10.04 -7.33
N LYS A 104 -1.69 -10.28 -7.41
CA LYS A 104 -0.91 -10.15 -8.64
C LYS A 104 -1.08 -11.40 -9.51
N PRO A 105 -1.16 -11.30 -10.83
CA PRO A 105 -1.19 -10.05 -11.58
C PRO A 105 -2.55 -9.38 -11.47
N PHE A 106 -2.55 -8.06 -11.33
CA PHE A 106 -3.79 -7.29 -11.22
C PHE A 106 -3.91 -6.32 -12.39
N SER A 107 -5.14 -5.89 -12.69
CA SER A 107 -5.32 -4.81 -13.65
C SER A 107 -5.15 -3.48 -12.89
N PRO A 108 -4.49 -2.47 -13.51
CA PRO A 108 -4.40 -1.15 -12.88
C PRO A 108 -5.76 -0.54 -12.54
N ARG A 109 -6.78 -0.84 -13.36
CA ARG A 109 -8.14 -0.37 -13.10
C ARG A 109 -8.72 -0.98 -11.82
N GLU A 110 -8.49 -2.26 -11.58
CA GLU A 110 -8.95 -2.93 -10.37
C GLU A 110 -8.34 -2.29 -9.13
N LEU A 111 -7.02 -2.05 -9.18
CA LEU A 111 -6.33 -1.41 -8.07
C LEU A 111 -6.85 0.01 -7.83
N LEU A 112 -7.03 0.78 -8.91
CA LEU A 112 -7.57 2.13 -8.82
C LEU A 112 -8.96 2.13 -8.18
N ASN A 113 -9.84 1.19 -8.57
CA ASN A 113 -11.17 1.08 -8.00
C ASN A 113 -11.10 0.80 -6.49
N ARG A 114 -10.18 -0.05 -6.06
CA ARG A 114 -9.99 -0.34 -4.63
C ARG A 114 -9.51 0.87 -3.87
N VAL A 115 -8.59 1.63 -4.45
CA VAL A 115 -8.08 2.87 -3.86
C VAL A 115 -9.21 3.88 -3.68
N GLU A 116 -9.99 4.10 -4.73
CA GLU A 116 -11.09 5.06 -4.70
C GLU A 116 -12.15 4.67 -3.66
N THR A 117 -12.51 3.40 -3.62
CA THR A 117 -13.47 2.88 -2.65
C THR A 117 -12.96 3.08 -1.22
N MET A 118 -11.68 2.78 -0.99
CA MET A 118 -11.08 2.89 0.34
C MET A 118 -11.04 4.33 0.84
N LEU A 119 -10.63 5.25 -0.03
CA LEU A 119 -10.57 6.67 0.32
C LEU A 119 -11.95 7.28 0.54
N ALA A 120 -12.95 6.82 -0.21
CA ALA A 120 -14.33 7.27 -0.02
C ALA A 120 -14.86 6.86 1.35
N ARG A 121 -14.52 5.66 1.83
CA ARG A 121 -14.93 5.19 3.16
C ARG A 121 -14.31 6.03 4.27
N VAL A 122 -13.04 6.38 4.11
CA VAL A 122 -12.34 7.19 5.11
C VAL A 122 -12.89 8.62 5.14
N ALA A 123 -13.22 9.18 3.97
CA ALA A 123 -13.78 10.53 3.87
C ALA A 123 -15.23 10.60 4.35
N GLY A 124 -15.93 9.48 4.22
CA GLY A 124 -17.31 9.41 4.67
C GLY A 124 -17.41 9.10 6.13
#